data_133153f189acc4a9e4340e3cd4eed377
#
_entry.id   133153f189acc4a9e4340e3cd4eed377
#
_cell.length_a   1.000
_cell.length_b   1.000
_cell.length_c   1.000
_cell.angle_alpha   90.00
_cell.angle_beta   90.00
_cell.angle_gamma   90.00
#
_symmetry.space_group_name_H-M   'P 1'
#
loop_
_entity.id
_entity.type
_entity.pdbx_description
1 polymer ?
#
loop_
_entity_poly.entity_id
_entity_poly.type
_entity_poly.pdbx_seq_one_letter_code
_entity_poly.pdbx_strand_id
1 'polypeptide(L)'
;MKKHDIEVKIQIDTREQDLDYTKNLIDSRISKDGVKLKEIEYICVKPNNCKVSTSDITIMYREKDSNEDWKHSKLAIELKKGNDIFQSLYTKASRERLFKEIDRCKEYDLQLYFIVTDSLTDLSKKIHKIPKFKITQAENTHFEQLMLLQEKLKKSGYSGIIVSGADLTWVVRRCIKHYIKKNKLQYW
;
A
#
# COMPACT_ATOMS: atom_id res chain seq x y z
N MET A 1 -7.60 31.79 8.11
CA MET A 1 -8.21 30.80 7.19
C MET A 1 -8.79 29.69 8.03
N LYS A 2 -10.08 29.36 7.89
CA LYS A 2 -10.67 28.20 8.57
C LYS A 2 -10.03 26.94 7.98
N LYS A 3 -9.53 26.04 8.83
CA LYS A 3 -9.14 24.69 8.40
C LYS A 3 -10.39 24.03 7.84
N HIS A 4 -10.40 23.74 6.55
CA HIS A 4 -11.45 22.91 5.97
C HIS A 4 -11.16 21.45 6.33
N ASP A 5 -12.04 20.85 7.10
CA ASP A 5 -11.98 19.42 7.39
C ASP A 5 -12.37 18.65 6.13
N ILE A 6 -11.72 17.55 5.89
CA ILE A 6 -12.10 16.62 4.81
C ILE A 6 -12.73 15.36 5.37
N GLU A 7 -13.64 14.80 4.61
CA GLU A 7 -14.11 13.42 4.77
C GLU A 7 -13.29 12.51 3.87
N VAL A 8 -12.95 11.32 4.36
CA VAL A 8 -12.18 10.31 3.64
C VAL A 8 -12.97 9.01 3.59
N LYS A 9 -13.04 8.41 2.41
CA LYS A 9 -13.55 7.06 2.18
C LYS A 9 -12.37 6.18 1.79
N ILE A 10 -12.15 5.08 2.50
CA ILE A 10 -11.14 4.10 2.15
C ILE A 10 -11.74 3.11 1.16
N GLN A 11 -11.04 2.87 0.06
CA GLN A 11 -11.39 1.85 -0.92
C GLN A 11 -10.40 0.70 -0.84
N ILE A 12 -10.90 -0.53 -0.76
CA ILE A 12 -10.13 -1.76 -0.62
C ILE A 12 -10.49 -2.71 -1.76
N ASP A 13 -9.48 -3.34 -2.38
CA ASP A 13 -9.70 -4.37 -3.38
C ASP A 13 -10.43 -5.56 -2.74
N THR A 14 -11.53 -6.00 -3.37
CA THR A 14 -12.34 -7.13 -2.88
C THR A 14 -11.60 -8.46 -2.89
N ARG A 15 -10.46 -8.55 -3.56
CA ARG A 15 -9.60 -9.74 -3.56
C ARG A 15 -8.75 -9.87 -2.30
N GLU A 16 -8.63 -8.79 -1.51
CA GLU A 16 -7.95 -8.83 -0.21
C GLU A 16 -8.78 -9.66 0.77
N GLN A 17 -8.26 -10.84 1.13
CA GLN A 17 -8.98 -11.80 1.98
C GLN A 17 -8.78 -11.58 3.48
N ASP A 18 -7.73 -10.86 3.87
CA ASP A 18 -7.37 -10.64 5.28
C ASP A 18 -7.87 -9.27 5.73
N LEU A 19 -9.17 -9.22 6.05
CA LEU A 19 -9.88 -7.97 6.32
C LEU A 19 -9.99 -7.59 7.81
N ASP A 20 -9.35 -8.35 8.72
CA ASP A 20 -9.47 -8.05 10.16
C ASP A 20 -8.91 -6.67 10.54
N TYR A 21 -7.89 -6.21 9.83
CA TYR A 21 -7.37 -4.85 10.01
C TYR A 21 -8.36 -3.76 9.54
N THR A 22 -9.27 -4.08 8.60
CA THR A 22 -10.22 -3.10 8.07
C THR A 22 -11.29 -2.72 9.09
N LYS A 23 -11.73 -3.66 9.92
CA LYS A 23 -12.65 -3.37 11.04
C LYS A 23 -12.01 -2.37 12.00
N ASN A 24 -10.74 -2.59 12.33
CA ASN A 24 -9.97 -1.69 13.19
C ASN A 24 -9.71 -0.31 12.53
N LEU A 25 -9.67 -0.22 11.21
CA LEU A 25 -9.59 1.07 10.50
C LEU A 25 -10.87 1.88 10.67
N ILE A 26 -12.05 1.24 10.67
CA ILE A 26 -13.36 1.91 10.86
C ILE A 26 -13.45 2.52 12.25
N ASP A 27 -13.12 1.74 13.29
CA ASP A 27 -13.22 2.18 14.69
C ASP A 27 -12.19 3.23 15.06
N SER A 28 -11.20 3.37 14.24
CA SER A 28 -10.10 4.27 14.49
C SER A 28 -10.36 5.64 13.91
N ARG A 29 -10.74 6.54 14.75
CA ARG A 29 -10.79 7.96 14.42
C ARG A 29 -9.45 8.40 13.82
N ILE A 30 -9.38 8.59 12.50
CA ILE A 30 -8.26 9.29 11.85
C ILE A 30 -8.20 10.76 12.33
N SER A 31 -9.04 11.14 13.25
CA SER A 31 -9.61 12.45 13.49
C SER A 31 -8.92 13.36 14.50
N LYS A 32 -7.66 13.17 14.88
CA LYS A 32 -7.03 14.26 15.67
C LYS A 32 -6.67 15.48 14.83
N ASP A 33 -6.64 15.36 13.51
CA ASP A 33 -6.11 16.38 12.60
C ASP A 33 -7.16 16.93 11.61
N GLY A 34 -8.44 16.79 11.91
CA GLY A 34 -9.52 17.32 11.05
C GLY A 34 -9.95 16.38 9.90
N VAL A 35 -9.38 15.18 9.84
CA VAL A 35 -9.78 14.15 8.86
C VAL A 35 -10.77 13.21 9.51
N LYS A 36 -11.96 13.06 8.94
CA LYS A 36 -12.97 12.12 9.37
C LYS A 36 -13.06 10.96 8.39
N LEU A 37 -12.80 9.73 8.86
CA LEU A 37 -13.12 8.54 8.08
C LEU A 37 -14.64 8.40 8.03
N LYS A 38 -15.21 8.44 6.82
CA LYS A 38 -16.65 8.35 6.60
C LYS A 38 -17.10 6.90 6.50
N GLU A 39 -16.41 6.14 5.68
CA GLU A 39 -16.75 4.74 5.41
C GLU A 39 -15.59 3.98 4.76
N ILE A 40 -15.69 2.65 4.76
CA ILE A 40 -14.85 1.79 3.94
C ILE A 40 -15.72 1.24 2.82
N GLU A 41 -15.24 1.36 1.60
CA GLU A 41 -15.86 0.84 0.40
C GLU A 41 -15.01 -0.30 -0.18
N TYR A 42 -15.63 -1.44 -0.42
CA TYR A 42 -15.02 -2.55 -1.10
C TYR A 42 -15.30 -2.43 -2.59
N ILE A 43 -14.26 -2.28 -3.39
CA ILE A 43 -14.37 -2.16 -4.85
C ILE A 43 -13.82 -3.39 -5.54
N CYS A 44 -14.54 -3.90 -6.54
CA CYS A 44 -14.02 -4.91 -7.43
C CYS A 44 -13.16 -4.21 -8.49
N VAL A 45 -11.85 -4.38 -8.35
CA VAL A 45 -10.91 -3.83 -9.31
C VAL A 45 -10.84 -4.74 -10.53
N LYS A 46 -11.64 -4.43 -11.56
CA LYS A 46 -11.48 -5.08 -12.86
C LYS A 46 -10.28 -4.45 -13.57
N PRO A 47 -9.33 -5.25 -14.08
CA PRO A 47 -8.07 -4.76 -14.66
C PRO A 47 -8.23 -3.74 -15.79
N ASN A 48 -9.37 -3.70 -16.45
CA ASN A 48 -9.56 -2.97 -17.70
C ASN A 48 -10.26 -1.60 -17.59
N ASN A 49 -10.83 -1.23 -16.43
CA ASN A 49 -11.70 -0.06 -16.36
C ASN A 49 -11.37 0.97 -15.25
N CYS A 50 -10.36 0.76 -14.44
CA CYS A 50 -10.05 1.72 -13.39
C CYS A 50 -8.54 2.01 -13.34
N LYS A 51 -8.17 3.27 -13.55
CA LYS A 51 -6.78 3.74 -13.40
C LYS A 51 -6.23 3.54 -11.98
N VAL A 52 -7.09 3.25 -11.03
CA VAL A 52 -6.77 3.04 -9.60
C VAL A 52 -6.53 1.57 -9.26
N SER A 53 -6.68 0.65 -10.22
CA SER A 53 -6.65 -0.81 -10.02
C SER A 53 -5.26 -1.42 -9.76
N THR A 54 -4.29 -0.63 -9.35
CA THR A 54 -2.90 -1.08 -9.17
C THR A 54 -2.51 -1.22 -7.70
N SER A 55 -3.45 -1.10 -6.75
CA SER A 55 -3.15 -1.18 -5.32
C SER A 55 -4.27 -1.84 -4.53
N ASP A 56 -3.92 -2.43 -3.40
CA ASP A 56 -4.88 -3.07 -2.49
C ASP A 56 -5.74 -2.05 -1.76
N ILE A 57 -5.19 -0.87 -1.45
CA ILE A 57 -5.91 0.21 -0.76
C ILE A 57 -5.65 1.55 -1.44
N THR A 58 -6.72 2.33 -1.61
CA THR A 58 -6.69 3.75 -1.97
C THR A 58 -7.69 4.54 -1.14
N ILE A 59 -7.84 5.85 -1.39
CA ILE A 59 -8.87 6.68 -0.76
C ILE A 59 -9.60 7.53 -1.80
N MET A 60 -10.84 7.85 -1.46
CA MET A 60 -11.55 9.01 -2.00
C MET A 60 -11.71 10.06 -0.90
N TYR A 61 -11.83 11.31 -1.29
CA TYR A 61 -11.99 12.42 -0.35
C TYR A 61 -12.94 13.47 -0.90
N ARG A 62 -13.55 14.25 0.00
CA ARG A 62 -14.32 15.46 -0.29
C ARG A 62 -14.23 16.43 0.88
N GLU A 63 -14.66 17.66 0.68
CA GLU A 63 -14.83 18.61 1.78
C GLU A 63 -15.94 18.13 2.72
N LYS A 64 -15.74 18.36 4.03
CA LYS A 64 -16.71 17.98 5.04
C LYS A 64 -18.02 18.72 4.82
N ASP A 65 -19.11 17.98 4.97
CA ASP A 65 -20.48 18.48 4.80
C ASP A 65 -20.77 19.08 3.40
N SER A 66 -19.90 18.80 2.43
CA SER A 66 -20.11 19.17 1.02
C SER A 66 -21.04 18.20 0.33
N ASN A 67 -21.87 18.70 -0.59
CA ASN A 67 -22.65 17.91 -1.52
C ASN A 67 -21.86 17.58 -2.81
N GLU A 68 -20.56 17.93 -2.86
CA GLU A 68 -19.70 17.60 -4.00
C GLU A 68 -19.48 16.09 -4.12
N ASP A 69 -19.23 15.66 -5.35
CA ASP A 69 -18.85 14.28 -5.63
C ASP A 69 -17.50 13.92 -4.99
N TRP A 70 -17.36 12.65 -4.64
CA TRP A 70 -16.13 12.11 -4.12
C TRP A 70 -15.00 12.18 -5.17
N LYS A 71 -13.87 12.77 -4.80
CA LYS A 71 -12.67 12.87 -5.64
C LYS A 71 -11.74 11.68 -5.37
N HIS A 72 -11.30 11.00 -6.42
CA HIS A 72 -10.28 9.95 -6.30
C HIS A 72 -8.92 10.55 -5.95
N SER A 73 -8.24 9.93 -5.01
CA SER A 73 -6.87 10.30 -4.67
C SER A 73 -5.87 9.65 -5.61
N LYS A 74 -4.63 10.13 -5.53
CA LYS A 74 -3.46 9.49 -6.15
C LYS A 74 -2.69 8.60 -5.17
N LEU A 75 -3.33 8.15 -4.10
CA LEU A 75 -2.76 7.23 -3.13
C LEU A 75 -2.87 5.80 -3.63
N ALA A 76 -1.78 5.06 -3.55
CA ALA A 76 -1.70 3.61 -3.76
C ALA A 76 -1.00 2.98 -2.55
N ILE A 77 -1.65 2.01 -1.89
CA ILE A 77 -1.03 1.21 -0.84
C ILE A 77 -1.08 -0.25 -1.29
N GLU A 78 0.09 -0.85 -1.42
CA GLU A 78 0.27 -2.26 -1.77
C GLU A 78 0.69 -3.03 -0.54
N LEU A 79 -0.02 -4.11 -0.22
CA LEU A 79 0.22 -4.99 0.91
C LEU A 79 0.78 -6.31 0.42
N LYS A 80 1.92 -6.74 0.96
CA LYS A 80 2.52 -8.04 0.63
C LYS A 80 2.97 -8.77 1.88
N LYS A 81 2.61 -10.05 1.99
CA LYS A 81 3.24 -10.96 2.95
C LYS A 81 4.65 -11.32 2.47
N GLY A 82 5.56 -11.58 3.41
CA GLY A 82 6.94 -11.90 3.03
C GLY A 82 7.07 -13.08 2.07
N ASN A 83 6.24 -14.12 2.22
CA ASN A 83 6.23 -15.24 1.28
C ASN A 83 5.84 -14.80 -0.14
N ASP A 84 4.84 -13.93 -0.26
CA ASP A 84 4.35 -13.45 -1.55
C ASP A 84 5.39 -12.54 -2.23
N ILE A 85 6.13 -11.75 -1.45
CA ILE A 85 7.27 -10.98 -1.97
C ILE A 85 8.31 -11.91 -2.56
N PHE A 86 8.73 -12.93 -1.79
CA PHE A 86 9.77 -13.84 -2.25
C PHE A 86 9.33 -14.64 -3.46
N GLN A 87 8.07 -15.11 -3.51
CA GLN A 87 7.50 -15.74 -4.69
C GLN A 87 7.46 -14.79 -5.89
N SER A 88 7.07 -13.53 -5.67
CA SER A 88 7.01 -12.52 -6.74
C SER A 88 8.39 -12.14 -7.28
N LEU A 89 9.44 -12.34 -6.51
CA LEU A 89 10.81 -12.01 -6.88
C LEU A 89 11.65 -13.23 -7.29
N TYR A 90 11.12 -14.44 -7.09
CA TYR A 90 11.85 -15.71 -7.26
C TYR A 90 12.32 -15.93 -8.70
N THR A 91 11.44 -15.74 -9.68
CA THR A 91 11.78 -15.89 -11.08
C THR A 91 11.91 -14.51 -11.77
N LYS A 92 12.69 -14.47 -12.86
CA LYS A 92 12.79 -13.25 -13.69
C LYS A 92 11.42 -12.77 -14.16
N ALA A 93 10.56 -13.66 -14.64
CA ALA A 93 9.22 -13.31 -15.14
C ALA A 93 8.31 -12.74 -14.04
N SER A 94 8.31 -13.34 -12.85
CA SER A 94 7.52 -12.83 -11.70
C SER A 94 8.02 -11.47 -11.26
N ARG A 95 9.34 -11.29 -11.20
CA ARG A 95 9.99 -10.02 -10.83
C ARG A 95 9.67 -8.91 -11.82
N GLU A 96 9.74 -9.19 -13.12
CA GLU A 96 9.37 -8.23 -14.16
C GLU A 96 7.90 -7.81 -14.05
N ARG A 97 7.00 -8.73 -13.71
CA ARG A 97 5.58 -8.40 -13.49
C ARG A 97 5.40 -7.44 -12.31
N LEU A 98 6.00 -7.73 -11.16
CA LEU A 98 5.96 -6.84 -10.00
C LEU A 98 6.57 -5.47 -10.31
N PHE A 99 7.68 -5.44 -11.04
CA PHE A 99 8.34 -4.19 -11.42
C PHE A 99 7.49 -3.35 -12.38
N LYS A 100 6.78 -3.98 -13.32
CA LYS A 100 5.80 -3.30 -14.18
C LYS A 100 4.63 -2.71 -13.40
N GLU A 101 4.20 -3.34 -12.30
CA GLU A 101 3.18 -2.76 -11.41
C GLU A 101 3.67 -1.48 -10.74
N ILE A 102 4.91 -1.49 -10.26
CA ILE A 102 5.56 -0.29 -9.69
C ILE A 102 5.72 0.81 -10.75
N ASP A 103 6.12 0.46 -11.97
CA ASP A 103 6.26 1.43 -13.07
C ASP A 103 4.92 2.04 -13.47
N ARG A 104 3.84 1.26 -13.48
CA ARG A 104 2.48 1.78 -13.71
C ARG A 104 2.06 2.78 -12.63
N CYS A 105 2.35 2.52 -11.37
CA CYS A 105 2.09 3.50 -10.32
C CYS A 105 2.78 4.83 -10.61
N LYS A 106 4.02 4.80 -11.11
CA LYS A 106 4.77 5.98 -11.50
C LYS A 106 4.17 6.66 -12.75
N GLU A 107 3.81 5.90 -13.77
CA GLU A 107 3.17 6.39 -15.00
C GLU A 107 1.87 7.15 -14.71
N TYR A 108 1.06 6.65 -13.78
CA TYR A 108 -0.18 7.31 -13.35
C TYR A 108 0.02 8.37 -12.25
N ASP A 109 1.26 8.71 -11.92
CA ASP A 109 1.61 9.69 -10.88
C ASP A 109 0.96 9.32 -9.53
N LEU A 110 0.94 8.01 -9.19
CA LEU A 110 0.44 7.55 -7.91
C LEU A 110 1.53 7.63 -6.86
N GLN A 111 1.17 8.07 -5.64
CA GLN A 111 2.03 7.97 -4.48
C GLN A 111 1.91 6.58 -3.88
N LEU A 112 2.87 5.69 -4.20
CA LEU A 112 2.88 4.32 -3.73
C LEU A 112 3.51 4.20 -2.34
N TYR A 113 2.83 3.46 -1.46
CA TYR A 113 3.37 2.91 -0.21
C TYR A 113 3.37 1.39 -0.32
N PHE A 114 4.55 0.80 -0.34
CA PHE A 114 4.71 -0.66 -0.41
C PHE A 114 4.93 -1.20 0.99
N ILE A 115 3.96 -1.95 1.52
CA ILE A 115 3.95 -2.41 2.91
C ILE A 115 4.11 -3.92 2.95
N VAL A 116 5.12 -4.37 3.72
CA VAL A 116 5.28 -5.77 4.11
C VAL A 116 4.53 -6.00 5.41
N THR A 117 3.57 -6.92 5.41
CA THR A 117 2.68 -7.17 6.55
C THR A 117 3.27 -8.04 7.65
N ASP A 118 4.39 -8.70 7.37
CA ASP A 118 5.13 -9.48 8.37
C ASP A 118 5.89 -8.58 9.35
N SER A 119 6.14 -9.10 10.56
CA SER A 119 7.08 -8.47 11.48
C SER A 119 8.53 -8.59 10.97
N LEU A 120 9.42 -7.71 11.42
CA LEU A 120 10.86 -7.82 11.12
C LEU A 120 11.43 -9.16 11.55
N THR A 121 10.99 -9.67 12.70
CA THR A 121 11.40 -10.97 13.24
C THR A 121 10.96 -12.12 12.31
N ASP A 122 9.71 -12.09 11.83
CA ASP A 122 9.20 -13.16 10.96
C ASP A 122 9.83 -13.08 9.57
N LEU A 123 10.04 -11.87 9.05
CA LEU A 123 10.75 -11.66 7.80
C LEU A 123 12.21 -12.17 7.90
N SER A 124 12.91 -11.87 8.99
CA SER A 124 14.27 -12.38 9.27
C SER A 124 14.30 -13.89 9.29
N LYS A 125 13.36 -14.54 10.00
CA LYS A 125 13.28 -16.01 10.03
C LYS A 125 13.07 -16.61 8.63
N LYS A 126 12.27 -15.96 7.77
CA LYS A 126 12.05 -16.39 6.38
C LYS A 126 13.30 -16.24 5.54
N ILE A 127 14.05 -15.14 5.68
CA ILE A 127 15.32 -14.90 4.98
C ILE A 127 16.33 -16.02 5.28
N HIS A 128 16.39 -16.48 6.54
CA HIS A 128 17.34 -17.53 6.95
C HIS A 128 16.88 -18.96 6.68
N LYS A 129 15.60 -19.18 6.38
CA LYS A 129 15.03 -20.52 6.16
C LYS A 129 14.96 -20.95 4.68
N ILE A 130 15.94 -20.59 3.87
CA ILE A 130 15.99 -21.13 2.50
C ILE A 130 16.41 -22.59 2.56
N PRO A 131 15.58 -23.55 2.12
CA PRO A 131 16.00 -24.95 2.04
C PRO A 131 17.22 -25.08 1.14
N LYS A 132 18.25 -25.81 1.59
CA LYS A 132 19.53 -25.96 0.85
C LYS A 132 19.34 -26.38 -0.63
N PHE A 133 18.34 -27.20 -0.93
CA PHE A 133 18.05 -27.68 -2.29
C PHE A 133 17.42 -26.58 -3.20
N LYS A 134 16.87 -25.49 -2.62
CA LYS A 134 16.31 -24.37 -3.38
C LYS A 134 17.33 -23.27 -3.65
N ILE A 135 18.45 -23.26 -2.94
CA ILE A 135 19.51 -22.26 -3.14
C ILE A 135 20.12 -22.38 -4.53
N THR A 136 20.23 -23.60 -5.07
CA THR A 136 20.78 -23.84 -6.41
C THR A 136 19.86 -23.40 -7.55
N GLN A 137 18.58 -23.15 -7.29
CA GLN A 137 17.59 -22.72 -8.28
C GLN A 137 17.19 -21.26 -8.14
N ALA A 138 17.47 -20.63 -7.01
CA ALA A 138 17.18 -19.21 -6.80
C ALA A 138 18.30 -18.37 -7.42
N GLU A 139 17.97 -17.51 -8.38
CA GLU A 139 18.92 -16.55 -8.95
C GLU A 139 19.53 -15.64 -7.90
N ASN A 140 18.78 -15.40 -6.80
CA ASN A 140 19.19 -14.54 -5.69
C ASN A 140 18.65 -15.06 -4.35
N THR A 141 19.37 -14.78 -3.28
CA THR A 141 18.88 -15.02 -1.92
C THR A 141 17.67 -14.13 -1.60
N HIS A 142 16.88 -14.46 -0.57
CA HIS A 142 15.77 -13.61 -0.12
C HIS A 142 16.24 -12.21 0.25
N PHE A 143 17.44 -12.07 0.79
CA PHE A 143 18.01 -10.76 1.10
C PHE A 143 18.27 -9.94 -0.16
N GLU A 144 18.92 -10.53 -1.15
CA GLU A 144 19.19 -9.86 -2.44
C GLU A 144 17.89 -9.49 -3.15
N GLN A 145 16.87 -10.35 -3.10
CA GLN A 145 15.55 -10.07 -3.64
C GLN A 145 14.90 -8.83 -2.99
N LEU A 146 14.98 -8.69 -1.67
CA LEU A 146 14.51 -7.51 -0.96
C LEU A 146 15.30 -6.26 -1.33
N MET A 147 16.61 -6.38 -1.49
CA MET A 147 17.46 -5.25 -1.92
C MET A 147 17.10 -4.81 -3.33
N LEU A 148 16.88 -5.73 -4.26
CA LEU A 148 16.43 -5.42 -5.63
C LEU A 148 15.08 -4.69 -5.63
N LEU A 149 14.12 -5.14 -4.81
CA LEU A 149 12.82 -4.46 -4.68
C LEU A 149 12.97 -3.06 -4.09
N GLN A 150 13.78 -2.92 -3.04
CA GLN A 150 14.07 -1.64 -2.40
C GLN A 150 14.69 -0.64 -3.39
N GLU A 151 15.66 -1.09 -4.19
CA GLU A 151 16.28 -0.26 -5.23
C GLU A 151 15.26 0.12 -6.32
N LYS A 152 14.42 -0.82 -6.77
CA LYS A 152 13.39 -0.54 -7.76
C LYS A 152 12.43 0.54 -7.28
N LEU A 153 11.94 0.44 -6.04
CA LEU A 153 11.06 1.43 -5.44
C LEU A 153 11.74 2.81 -5.38
N LYS A 154 12.98 2.88 -4.89
CA LYS A 154 13.75 4.13 -4.83
C LYS A 154 14.02 4.76 -6.20
N LYS A 155 14.41 3.97 -7.20
CA LYS A 155 14.60 4.43 -8.60
C LYS A 155 13.29 4.93 -9.22
N SER A 156 12.16 4.42 -8.78
CA SER A 156 10.84 4.91 -9.19
C SER A 156 10.36 6.15 -8.41
N GLY A 157 11.14 6.64 -7.44
CA GLY A 157 10.84 7.85 -6.65
C GLY A 157 10.03 7.58 -5.38
N TYR A 158 9.90 6.32 -4.96
CA TYR A 158 9.18 5.93 -3.74
C TYR A 158 10.12 5.78 -2.54
N SER A 159 9.54 5.81 -1.33
CA SER A 159 10.32 5.73 -0.07
C SER A 159 10.99 4.38 0.13
N GLY A 160 10.52 3.34 -0.56
CA GLY A 160 10.97 1.97 -0.42
C GLY A 160 9.99 1.10 0.37
N ILE A 161 10.48 -0.02 0.90
CA ILE A 161 9.69 -0.98 1.65
C ILE A 161 9.39 -0.44 3.05
N ILE A 162 8.13 -0.55 3.46
CA ILE A 162 7.67 -0.27 4.82
C ILE A 162 7.32 -1.60 5.47
N VAL A 163 7.82 -1.87 6.66
CA VAL A 163 7.47 -3.08 7.42
C VAL A 163 6.45 -2.72 8.49
N SER A 164 5.27 -3.35 8.45
CA SER A 164 4.17 -3.02 9.38
C SER A 164 4.36 -3.59 10.77
N GLY A 165 5.08 -4.69 10.90
CA GLY A 165 5.17 -5.40 12.16
C GLY A 165 3.81 -5.94 12.62
N ALA A 166 3.53 -5.81 13.92
CA ALA A 166 2.28 -6.30 14.52
C ALA A 166 1.08 -5.37 14.32
N ASP A 167 1.28 -4.13 13.88
CA ASP A 167 0.21 -3.13 13.77
C ASP A 167 0.07 -2.58 12.34
N LEU A 168 -0.44 -3.43 11.46
CA LEU A 168 -0.75 -3.06 10.08
C LEU A 168 -1.72 -1.87 10.01
N THR A 169 -2.74 -1.87 10.86
CA THR A 169 -3.75 -0.81 10.93
C THR A 169 -3.10 0.55 11.18
N TRP A 170 -2.19 0.62 12.14
CA TRP A 170 -1.49 1.86 12.47
C TRP A 170 -0.63 2.34 11.28
N VAL A 171 0.08 1.42 10.61
CA VAL A 171 0.94 1.75 9.46
C VAL A 171 0.10 2.28 8.29
N VAL A 172 -0.98 1.60 7.93
CA VAL A 172 -1.90 2.05 6.87
C VAL A 172 -2.45 3.45 7.17
N ARG A 173 -2.88 3.70 8.41
CA ARG A 173 -3.33 5.04 8.84
C ARG A 173 -2.24 6.10 8.69
N ARG A 174 -1.00 5.77 9.06
CA ARG A 174 0.12 6.69 8.91
C ARG A 174 0.39 7.02 7.45
N CYS A 175 0.31 6.04 6.55
CA CYS A 175 0.44 6.28 5.11
C CYS A 175 -0.67 7.21 4.59
N ILE A 176 -1.93 6.97 4.96
CA ILE A 176 -3.06 7.82 4.59
C ILE A 176 -2.86 9.25 5.12
N LYS A 177 -2.56 9.41 6.41
CA LYS A 177 -2.30 10.73 7.01
C LYS A 177 -1.12 11.44 6.36
N HIS A 178 -0.03 10.72 6.08
CA HIS A 178 1.12 11.30 5.40
C HIS A 178 0.76 11.79 4.01
N TYR A 179 -0.02 10.98 3.25
CA TYR A 179 -0.51 11.37 1.94
C TYR A 179 -1.35 12.64 1.98
N ILE A 180 -2.35 12.69 2.89
CA ILE A 180 -3.24 13.85 3.06
C ILE A 180 -2.43 15.10 3.40
N LYS A 181 -1.48 14.99 4.34
CA LYS A 181 -0.62 16.11 4.75
C LYS A 181 0.28 16.59 3.62
N LYS A 182 0.93 15.65 2.91
CA LYS A 182 1.85 15.97 1.81
C LYS A 182 1.14 16.68 0.67
N ASN A 183 -0.08 16.25 0.34
CA ASN A 183 -0.86 16.81 -0.76
C ASN A 183 -1.75 17.98 -0.32
N LYS A 184 -1.60 18.45 0.92
CA LYS A 184 -2.35 19.58 1.48
C LYS A 184 -3.88 19.46 1.33
N LEU A 185 -4.42 18.24 1.36
CA LEU A 185 -5.86 17.98 1.20
C LEU A 185 -6.71 18.59 2.32
N GLN A 186 -6.08 19.11 3.38
CA GLN A 186 -6.72 19.85 4.49
C GLN A 186 -6.80 21.36 4.26
N TYR A 187 -6.25 21.88 3.17
CA TYR A 187 -6.07 23.32 2.93
C TYR A 187 -6.60 23.72 1.56
N TRP A 188 -7.90 23.62 1.39
CA TRP A 188 -8.61 24.31 0.32
C TRP A 188 -9.58 25.33 0.92
#